data_25f63d52fe530dc90da6e6ab4c31cce0
#
_entry.id   25f63d52fe530dc90da6e6ab4c31cce0
#
_cell.length_a   1.000
_cell.length_b   1.000
_cell.length_c   1.000
_cell.angle_alpha   90.00
_cell.angle_beta   90.00
_cell.angle_gamma   90.00
#
_symmetry.space_group_name_H-M   'P 1'
#
loop_
_entity.id
_entity.type
_entity.pdbx_description
1 polymer ?
#
loop_
_entity_poly.entity_id
_entity_poly.type
_entity_poly.pdbx_seq_one_letter_code
_entity_poly.pdbx_strand_id
1 'polypeptide(L)'
;MKASMRATILLVDDEPNVTDALKRALRREPYEILTAISGAAAQEILERHPVDVVISDEQMPGMSGSVFLSAVRKQFPHTIRMILSGQASLEAAVRAINEGEVYRFFLKPCNPTDLAFTVQQALAHKRLEEQSRRLLREYQRQASTLARLENHSPEILRLHTDDQGAVVVDESDAECDVNDLLSQIEQAMSAR
;
A
#
# COMPACT_ATOMS: atom_id res chain seq x y z
N MET A 1 -13.73 15.54 -1.82
CA MET A 1 -12.28 15.79 -2.00
C MET A 1 -11.54 15.01 -0.93
N LYS A 2 -10.88 13.87 -1.29
CA LYS A 2 -9.99 13.17 -0.35
C LYS A 2 -8.78 14.07 -0.15
N ALA A 3 -8.55 14.53 1.09
CA ALA A 3 -7.30 15.17 1.46
C ALA A 3 -6.16 14.29 0.97
N SER A 4 -5.28 14.83 0.14
CA SER A 4 -4.04 14.18 -0.26
C SER A 4 -3.25 13.96 1.03
N MET A 5 -3.34 12.76 1.59
CA MET A 5 -2.56 12.43 2.78
C MET A 5 -1.09 12.57 2.38
N ARG A 6 -0.40 13.44 3.10
CA ARG A 6 1.05 13.63 2.93
C ARG A 6 1.72 12.31 3.26
N ALA A 7 2.71 11.91 2.46
CA ALA A 7 3.47 10.71 2.79
C ALA A 7 4.31 10.96 4.05
N THR A 8 4.36 9.97 4.93
CA THR A 8 5.08 10.03 6.20
C THR A 8 6.41 9.29 6.06
N ILE A 9 7.51 9.98 6.37
CA ILE A 9 8.87 9.45 6.31
C ILE A 9 9.44 9.43 7.73
N LEU A 10 9.96 8.28 8.15
CA LEU A 10 10.67 8.11 9.42
C LEU A 10 12.17 8.03 9.16
N LEU A 11 12.92 8.97 9.74
CA LEU A 11 14.37 9.00 9.73
C LEU A 11 14.90 8.46 11.05
N VAL A 12 15.81 7.49 10.98
CA VAL A 12 16.36 6.81 12.16
C VAL A 12 17.88 6.90 12.10
N ASP A 13 18.47 7.65 13.01
CA ASP A 13 19.92 7.83 13.13
C ASP A 13 20.23 8.31 14.55
N ASP A 14 21.24 7.76 15.20
CA ASP A 14 21.65 8.16 16.56
C ASP A 14 22.35 9.53 16.57
N GLU A 15 22.74 10.05 15.41
CA GLU A 15 23.29 11.40 15.25
C GLU A 15 22.19 12.40 14.82
N PRO A 16 21.74 13.32 15.70
CA PRO A 16 20.70 14.31 15.35
C PRO A 16 21.09 15.21 14.16
N ASN A 17 22.36 15.51 13.99
CA ASN A 17 22.85 16.32 12.87
C ASN A 17 22.59 15.67 11.52
N VAL A 18 22.65 14.33 11.45
CA VAL A 18 22.37 13.57 10.22
C VAL A 18 20.88 13.63 9.92
N THR A 19 20.02 13.37 10.89
CA THR A 19 18.55 13.45 10.70
C THR A 19 18.12 14.87 10.29
N ASP A 20 18.75 15.92 10.83
CA ASP A 20 18.47 17.31 10.45
C ASP A 20 18.95 17.63 9.03
N ALA A 21 20.08 17.07 8.60
CA ALA A 21 20.54 17.21 7.22
C ALA A 21 19.57 16.51 6.24
N LEU A 22 19.11 15.32 6.56
CA LEU A 22 18.12 14.59 5.77
C LEU A 22 16.77 15.30 5.73
N LYS A 23 16.30 15.86 6.84
CA LYS A 23 15.11 16.72 6.87
C LYS A 23 15.23 17.90 5.92
N ARG A 24 16.38 18.56 5.92
CA ARG A 24 16.65 19.69 4.99
C ARG A 24 16.62 19.23 3.53
N ALA A 25 17.12 18.04 3.23
CA ALA A 25 17.12 17.45 1.89
C ALA A 25 15.69 17.23 1.38
N LEU A 26 14.80 16.78 2.25
CA LEU A 26 13.43 16.41 1.91
C LEU A 26 12.41 17.55 2.07
N ARG A 27 12.80 18.71 2.60
CA ARG A 27 11.89 19.83 2.95
C ARG A 27 11.09 20.43 1.79
N ARG A 28 11.56 20.25 0.55
CA ARG A 28 10.89 20.78 -0.66
C ARG A 28 9.66 19.97 -1.05
N GLU A 29 9.57 18.76 -0.54
CA GLU A 29 8.49 17.86 -0.81
C GLU A 29 7.42 17.91 0.30
N PRO A 30 6.15 17.69 0.01
CA PRO A 30 5.06 17.76 0.99
C PRO A 30 5.02 16.49 1.85
N TYR A 31 6.14 16.12 2.48
CA TYR A 31 6.23 14.96 3.39
C TYR A 31 6.02 15.37 4.85
N GLU A 32 5.45 14.49 5.64
CA GLU A 32 5.53 14.51 7.09
C GLU A 32 6.79 13.75 7.50
N ILE A 33 7.69 14.38 8.25
CA ILE A 33 8.98 13.80 8.61
C ILE A 33 9.03 13.59 10.12
N LEU A 34 9.07 12.33 10.52
CA LEU A 34 9.29 11.87 11.88
C LEU A 34 10.77 11.47 12.06
N THR A 35 11.28 11.56 13.27
CA THR A 35 12.66 11.18 13.57
C THR A 35 12.75 10.34 14.83
N ALA A 36 13.68 9.40 14.83
CA ALA A 36 14.03 8.56 15.97
C ALA A 36 15.54 8.48 16.11
N ILE A 37 16.04 8.39 17.33
CA ILE A 37 17.46 8.29 17.64
C ILE A 37 17.93 6.84 17.85
N SER A 38 17.05 5.87 17.69
CA SER A 38 17.34 4.45 17.83
C SER A 38 16.28 3.59 17.18
N GLY A 39 16.59 2.32 16.89
CA GLY A 39 15.63 1.36 16.36
C GLY A 39 14.45 1.12 17.30
N ALA A 40 14.66 1.12 18.62
CA ALA A 40 13.58 0.97 19.61
C ALA A 40 12.60 2.15 19.57
N ALA A 41 13.10 3.39 19.59
CA ALA A 41 12.26 4.58 19.47
C ALA A 41 11.52 4.63 18.11
N ALA A 42 12.18 4.19 17.05
CA ALA A 42 11.57 4.09 15.72
C ALA A 42 10.41 3.08 15.68
N GLN A 43 10.53 1.95 16.39
CA GLN A 43 9.48 0.94 16.49
C GLN A 43 8.23 1.46 17.19
N GLU A 44 8.39 2.22 18.29
CA GLU A 44 7.25 2.88 18.95
C GLU A 44 6.53 3.88 18.06
N ILE A 45 7.27 4.58 17.19
CA ILE A 45 6.67 5.51 16.22
C ILE A 45 5.87 4.75 15.16
N LEU A 46 6.42 3.64 14.64
CA LEU A 46 5.76 2.80 13.64
C LEU A 46 4.45 2.19 14.15
N GLU A 47 4.37 1.87 15.44
CA GLU A 47 3.16 1.34 16.07
C GLU A 47 2.05 2.40 16.18
N ARG A 48 2.40 3.67 16.30
CA ARG A 48 1.46 4.78 16.52
C ARG A 48 1.11 5.56 15.26
N HIS A 49 1.98 5.53 14.26
CA HIS A 49 1.85 6.34 13.05
C HIS A 49 1.97 5.48 11.79
N PRO A 50 1.11 5.69 10.78
CA PRO A 50 1.28 5.08 9.48
C PRO A 50 2.50 5.69 8.79
N VAL A 51 3.56 4.91 8.62
CA VAL A 51 4.81 5.34 7.99
C VAL A 51 4.92 4.72 6.59
N ASP A 52 5.17 5.57 5.58
CA ASP A 52 5.33 5.13 4.21
C ASP A 52 6.75 4.67 3.89
N VAL A 53 7.73 5.41 4.39
CA VAL A 53 9.16 5.15 4.16
C VAL A 53 9.92 5.26 5.47
N VAL A 54 10.76 4.27 5.74
CA VAL A 54 11.77 4.31 6.81
C VAL A 54 13.15 4.42 6.17
N ILE A 55 13.95 5.36 6.64
CA ILE A 55 15.35 5.53 6.26
C ILE A 55 16.17 5.39 7.54
N SER A 56 16.95 4.32 7.66
CA SER A 56 17.70 4.00 8.87
C SER A 56 19.20 4.04 8.62
N ASP A 57 19.93 4.59 9.58
CA ASP A 57 21.36 4.32 9.62
C ASP A 57 21.62 2.85 9.92
N GLU A 58 22.72 2.30 9.37
CA GLU A 58 23.18 0.93 9.65
C GLU A 58 23.86 0.83 11.00
N GLN A 59 24.66 1.82 11.39
CA GLN A 59 25.50 1.77 12.57
C GLN A 59 24.86 2.53 13.72
N MET A 60 23.95 1.88 14.44
CA MET A 60 23.33 2.45 15.63
C MET A 60 23.67 1.64 16.90
N PRO A 61 23.83 2.29 18.05
CA PRO A 61 24.03 1.60 19.32
C PRO A 61 22.89 0.63 19.66
N GLY A 62 23.24 -0.58 20.10
CA GLY A 62 22.32 -1.60 20.56
C GLY A 62 21.66 -2.44 19.46
N MET A 63 21.20 -1.84 18.37
CA MET A 63 20.56 -2.55 17.24
C MET A 63 21.00 -1.97 15.92
N SER A 64 21.54 -2.78 15.01
CA SER A 64 21.88 -2.31 13.67
C SER A 64 20.64 -1.98 12.84
N GLY A 65 20.80 -1.08 11.85
CA GLY A 65 19.73 -0.72 10.93
C GLY A 65 19.17 -1.92 10.16
N SER A 66 20.01 -2.85 9.74
CA SER A 66 19.59 -4.06 9.03
C SER A 66 18.71 -4.96 9.92
N VAL A 67 19.06 -5.15 11.18
CA VAL A 67 18.24 -5.91 12.15
C VAL A 67 16.90 -5.21 12.39
N PHE A 68 16.92 -3.89 12.59
CA PHE A 68 15.70 -3.08 12.74
C PHE A 68 14.81 -3.19 11.49
N LEU A 69 15.35 -2.98 10.29
CA LEU A 69 14.57 -3.02 9.04
C LEU A 69 14.02 -4.41 8.73
N SER A 70 14.72 -5.48 9.14
CA SER A 70 14.19 -6.85 9.06
C SER A 70 12.95 -7.03 9.95
N ALA A 71 12.95 -6.46 11.16
CA ALA A 71 11.76 -6.45 12.02
C ALA A 71 10.62 -5.62 11.42
N VAL A 72 10.92 -4.45 10.85
CA VAL A 72 9.94 -3.60 10.14
C VAL A 72 9.31 -4.35 8.97
N ARG A 73 10.08 -5.10 8.20
CA ARG A 73 9.55 -5.92 7.09
C ARG A 73 8.48 -6.90 7.55
N LYS A 74 8.70 -7.55 8.69
CA LYS A 74 7.77 -8.57 9.22
C LYS A 74 6.48 -7.95 9.77
N GLN A 75 6.60 -6.82 10.47
CA GLN A 75 5.47 -6.18 11.15
C GLN A 75 4.72 -5.18 10.27
N PHE A 76 5.46 -4.46 9.40
CA PHE A 76 4.96 -3.40 8.53
C PHE A 76 5.38 -3.64 7.07
N PRO A 77 4.88 -4.70 6.41
CA PRO A 77 5.35 -5.13 5.09
C PRO A 77 5.15 -4.08 3.99
N HIS A 78 4.21 -3.16 4.17
CA HIS A 78 3.92 -2.09 3.20
C HIS A 78 4.77 -0.83 3.39
N THR A 79 5.56 -0.76 4.46
CA THR A 79 6.50 0.33 4.69
C THR A 79 7.75 0.10 3.84
N ILE A 80 8.12 1.09 3.03
CA ILE A 80 9.35 1.05 2.24
C ILE A 80 10.55 1.23 3.19
N ARG A 81 11.57 0.46 3.01
CA ARG A 81 12.77 0.42 3.87
C ARG A 81 13.99 0.82 3.07
N MET A 82 14.74 1.80 3.57
CA MET A 82 16.00 2.26 2.99
C MET A 82 17.06 2.31 4.09
N ILE A 83 18.31 2.04 3.71
CA ILE A 83 19.42 2.02 4.64
C ILE A 83 20.50 3.02 4.22
N LEU A 84 21.08 3.68 5.21
CA LEU A 84 22.24 4.53 5.06
C LEU A 84 23.44 3.85 5.75
N SER A 85 24.60 3.82 5.12
CA SER A 85 25.79 3.23 5.74
C SER A 85 27.06 4.00 5.41
N GLY A 86 27.91 4.20 6.40
CA GLY A 86 29.24 4.78 6.23
C GLY A 86 30.27 3.80 5.68
N GLN A 87 30.05 2.52 5.89
CA GLN A 87 30.92 1.42 5.42
C GLN A 87 30.05 0.29 4.90
N ALA A 88 30.01 0.10 3.60
CA ALA A 88 29.35 -1.04 3.04
C ALA A 88 30.37 -1.96 2.38
N SER A 89 30.37 -3.24 2.74
CA SER A 89 30.80 -4.20 1.76
C SER A 89 29.68 -4.27 0.69
N LEU A 90 30.06 -4.18 -0.57
CA LEU A 90 29.14 -4.34 -1.71
C LEU A 90 28.28 -5.60 -1.55
N GLU A 91 28.87 -6.64 -1.00
CA GLU A 91 28.21 -7.93 -0.75
C GLU A 91 27.05 -7.83 0.27
N ALA A 92 27.23 -7.06 1.35
CA ALA A 92 26.16 -6.85 2.34
C ALA A 92 25.00 -6.03 1.75
N ALA A 93 25.32 -4.99 0.95
CA ALA A 93 24.32 -4.19 0.25
C ALA A 93 23.52 -5.02 -0.76
N VAL A 94 24.20 -5.82 -1.58
CA VAL A 94 23.59 -6.71 -2.59
C VAL A 94 22.70 -7.75 -1.89
N ARG A 95 23.15 -8.32 -0.79
CA ARG A 95 22.37 -9.29 -0.01
C ARG A 95 21.10 -8.68 0.54
N ALA A 96 21.21 -7.55 1.23
CA ALA A 96 20.05 -6.86 1.82
C ALA A 96 18.99 -6.47 0.77
N ILE A 97 19.41 -6.07 -0.42
CA ILE A 97 18.50 -5.76 -1.54
C ILE A 97 17.88 -7.05 -2.12
N ASN A 98 18.68 -8.09 -2.38
CA ASN A 98 18.21 -9.34 -3.00
C ASN A 98 17.28 -10.13 -2.08
N GLU A 99 17.51 -10.12 -0.79
CA GLU A 99 16.63 -10.73 0.21
C GLU A 99 15.34 -9.92 0.41
N GLY A 100 15.22 -8.77 -0.27
CA GLY A 100 14.07 -7.87 -0.21
C GLY A 100 13.90 -7.20 1.15
N GLU A 101 14.96 -7.13 1.93
CA GLU A 101 14.94 -6.47 3.24
C GLU A 101 14.89 -4.96 3.10
N VAL A 102 15.57 -4.40 2.09
CA VAL A 102 15.59 -2.98 1.81
C VAL A 102 15.27 -2.67 0.34
N TYR A 103 14.60 -1.56 0.12
CA TYR A 103 14.30 -1.04 -1.22
C TYR A 103 15.56 -0.43 -1.86
N ARG A 104 16.36 0.29 -1.05
CA ARG A 104 17.56 0.98 -1.52
C ARG A 104 18.60 1.09 -0.40
N PHE A 105 19.84 1.01 -0.83
CA PHE A 105 21.01 1.22 -0.01
C PHE A 105 21.73 2.52 -0.43
N PHE A 106 22.14 3.34 0.53
CA PHE A 106 22.90 4.56 0.30
C PHE A 106 24.21 4.56 1.08
N LEU A 107 25.26 5.05 0.47
CA LEU A 107 26.53 5.30 1.13
C LEU A 107 26.56 6.72 1.73
N LYS A 108 27.03 6.85 2.96
CA LYS A 108 27.35 8.16 3.57
C LYS A 108 28.73 8.65 3.06
N PRO A 109 28.89 9.94 2.69
CA PRO A 109 27.86 10.98 2.66
C PRO A 109 26.90 10.80 1.47
N CYS A 110 25.61 10.74 1.74
CA CYS A 110 24.62 10.56 0.69
C CYS A 110 24.28 11.91 0.04
N ASN A 111 24.14 11.90 -1.30
CA ASN A 111 23.71 13.08 -2.03
C ASN A 111 22.23 13.37 -1.72
N PRO A 112 21.90 14.58 -1.19
CA PRO A 112 20.53 14.94 -0.85
C PRO A 112 19.53 14.85 -2.02
N THR A 113 19.97 15.16 -3.23
CA THR A 113 19.14 15.11 -4.44
C THR A 113 18.81 13.67 -4.82
N ASP A 114 19.80 12.77 -4.73
CA ASP A 114 19.62 11.35 -5.05
C ASP A 114 18.69 10.68 -4.03
N LEU A 115 18.81 11.05 -2.75
CA LEU A 115 17.90 10.57 -1.71
C LEU A 115 16.46 11.02 -1.98
N ALA A 116 16.26 12.33 -2.20
CA ALA A 116 14.92 12.88 -2.47
C ALA A 116 14.27 12.23 -3.70
N PHE A 117 15.04 12.09 -4.79
CA PHE A 117 14.58 11.44 -6.01
C PHE A 117 14.19 9.96 -5.77
N THR A 118 15.02 9.23 -5.04
CA THR A 118 14.75 7.81 -4.73
C THR A 118 13.52 7.66 -3.85
N VAL A 119 13.34 8.51 -2.85
CA VAL A 119 12.12 8.52 -2.01
C VAL A 119 10.89 8.78 -2.86
N GLN A 120 10.96 9.76 -3.77
CA GLN A 120 9.86 10.07 -4.68
C GLN A 120 9.51 8.88 -5.59
N GLN A 121 10.49 8.23 -6.19
CA GLN A 121 10.29 7.02 -7.01
C GLN A 121 9.65 5.88 -6.20
N ALA A 122 10.16 5.62 -5.00
CA ALA A 122 9.66 4.57 -4.12
C ALA A 122 8.19 4.80 -3.73
N LEU A 123 7.82 6.03 -3.40
CA LEU A 123 6.44 6.40 -3.09
C LEU A 123 5.53 6.30 -4.32
N ALA A 124 6.01 6.66 -5.51
CA ALA A 124 5.26 6.49 -6.75
C ALA A 124 4.98 5.01 -7.04
N HIS A 125 5.99 4.16 -6.88
CA HIS A 125 5.85 2.71 -7.05
C HIS A 125 4.85 2.11 -6.04
N LYS A 126 4.95 2.47 -4.76
CA LYS A 126 4.00 2.04 -3.72
C LYS A 126 2.56 2.41 -4.08
N ARG A 127 2.32 3.65 -4.51
CA ARG A 127 0.98 4.10 -4.93
C ARG A 127 0.43 3.29 -6.09
N LEU A 128 1.26 2.98 -7.07
CA LEU A 128 0.88 2.17 -8.23
C LEU A 128 0.50 0.75 -7.80
N GLU A 129 1.29 0.12 -6.93
CA GLU A 129 0.97 -1.20 -6.37
C GLU A 129 -0.33 -1.20 -5.57
N GLU A 130 -0.55 -0.18 -4.74
CA GLU A 130 -1.79 -0.04 -3.95
C GLU A 130 -3.02 0.13 -4.86
N GLN A 131 -2.91 0.93 -5.92
CA GLN A 131 -3.96 1.09 -6.93
C GLN A 131 -4.26 -0.22 -7.65
N SER A 132 -3.24 -0.94 -8.09
CA SER A 132 -3.39 -2.24 -8.75
C SER A 132 -4.09 -3.25 -7.84
N ARG A 133 -3.65 -3.37 -6.59
CA ARG A 133 -4.30 -4.26 -5.59
C ARG A 133 -5.75 -3.86 -5.30
N ARG A 134 -6.05 -2.56 -5.31
CA ARG A 134 -7.42 -2.08 -5.13
C ARG A 134 -8.30 -2.48 -6.31
N LEU A 135 -7.85 -2.25 -7.54
CA LEU A 135 -8.59 -2.63 -8.75
C LEU A 135 -8.84 -4.14 -8.82
N LEU A 136 -7.84 -4.96 -8.50
CA LEU A 136 -8.00 -6.40 -8.43
C LEU A 136 -9.07 -6.83 -7.41
N ARG A 137 -9.09 -6.22 -6.23
CA ARG A 137 -10.11 -6.50 -5.21
C ARG A 137 -11.51 -6.06 -5.66
N GLU A 138 -11.63 -4.92 -6.32
CA GLU A 138 -12.89 -4.45 -6.88
C GLU A 138 -13.39 -5.39 -7.98
N TYR A 139 -12.51 -5.82 -8.88
CA TYR A 139 -12.83 -6.81 -9.92
C TYR A 139 -13.29 -8.15 -9.32
N GLN A 140 -12.57 -8.68 -8.33
CA GLN A 140 -12.96 -9.93 -7.66
C GLN A 140 -14.31 -9.83 -6.96
N ARG A 141 -14.63 -8.68 -6.34
CA ARG A 141 -15.95 -8.45 -5.74
C ARG A 141 -17.05 -8.43 -6.80
N GLN A 142 -16.84 -7.75 -7.92
CA GLN A 142 -17.81 -7.73 -9.02
C GLN A 142 -18.03 -9.11 -9.60
N ALA A 143 -16.95 -9.87 -9.88
CA ALA A 143 -17.02 -11.23 -10.39
C ALA A 143 -17.76 -12.16 -9.42
N SER A 144 -17.50 -12.05 -8.11
CA SER A 144 -18.21 -12.86 -7.11
C SER A 144 -19.71 -12.49 -7.00
N THR A 145 -20.06 -11.23 -7.20
CA THR A 145 -21.46 -10.78 -7.21
C THR A 145 -22.18 -11.33 -8.44
N LEU A 146 -21.56 -11.26 -9.62
CA LEU A 146 -22.12 -11.85 -10.86
C LEU A 146 -22.32 -13.36 -10.70
N ALA A 147 -21.31 -14.09 -10.23
CA ALA A 147 -21.41 -15.53 -10.00
C ALA A 147 -22.53 -15.90 -8.99
N ARG A 148 -22.79 -15.04 -7.99
CA ARG A 148 -23.92 -15.23 -7.07
C ARG A 148 -25.26 -14.99 -7.75
N LEU A 149 -25.38 -13.99 -8.60
CA LEU A 149 -26.60 -13.73 -9.39
C LEU A 149 -26.88 -14.87 -10.36
N GLU A 150 -25.85 -15.38 -11.06
CA GLU A 150 -25.96 -16.54 -11.95
C GLU A 150 -26.49 -17.80 -11.21
N ASN A 151 -26.03 -18.01 -9.97
CA ASN A 151 -26.45 -19.16 -9.18
C ASN A 151 -27.86 -19.01 -8.57
N HIS A 152 -28.33 -17.78 -8.29
CA HIS A 152 -29.62 -17.54 -7.65
C HIS A 152 -30.75 -17.25 -8.65
N SER A 153 -30.43 -16.79 -9.83
CA SER A 153 -31.41 -16.44 -10.87
C SER A 153 -30.83 -16.69 -12.25
N PRO A 154 -30.61 -17.96 -12.64
CA PRO A 154 -30.02 -18.30 -13.94
C PRO A 154 -30.86 -17.82 -15.13
N GLU A 155 -32.12 -17.47 -14.91
CA GLU A 155 -33.06 -17.00 -15.94
C GLU A 155 -32.85 -15.52 -16.30
N ILE A 156 -32.37 -14.69 -15.37
CA ILE A 156 -32.14 -13.24 -15.62
C ILE A 156 -31.00 -12.99 -16.64
N LEU A 157 -30.08 -13.95 -16.77
CA LEU A 157 -28.92 -13.82 -17.68
C LEU A 157 -29.11 -14.54 -19.03
N ARG A 158 -30.23 -15.21 -19.25
CA ARG A 158 -30.60 -15.73 -20.57
C ARG A 158 -31.23 -14.62 -21.40
N LEU A 159 -30.40 -13.71 -21.86
CA LEU A 159 -30.79 -12.79 -22.93
C LEU A 159 -30.99 -13.64 -24.19
N HIS A 160 -32.23 -13.88 -24.58
CA HIS A 160 -32.53 -14.45 -25.89
C HIS A 160 -32.31 -13.34 -26.90
N THR A 161 -31.32 -13.51 -27.75
CA THR A 161 -31.11 -12.64 -28.92
C THR A 161 -31.72 -13.31 -30.14
N ASP A 162 -32.38 -12.50 -30.95
CA ASP A 162 -32.85 -12.95 -32.26
C ASP A 162 -31.68 -13.16 -33.25
N ASP A 163 -31.99 -13.68 -34.44
CA ASP A 163 -31.00 -13.94 -35.48
C ASP A 163 -30.28 -12.67 -36.00
N GLN A 164 -30.71 -11.49 -35.57
CA GLN A 164 -30.11 -10.18 -35.88
C GLN A 164 -29.32 -9.60 -34.69
N GLY A 165 -29.24 -10.31 -33.53
CA GLY A 165 -28.52 -9.89 -32.35
C GLY A 165 -29.27 -8.88 -31.47
N ALA A 166 -30.56 -8.65 -31.70
CA ALA A 166 -31.41 -7.84 -30.85
C ALA A 166 -31.93 -8.66 -29.64
N VAL A 167 -31.96 -8.05 -28.48
CA VAL A 167 -32.48 -8.68 -27.26
C VAL A 167 -33.99 -8.81 -27.36
N VAL A 168 -34.51 -10.04 -27.43
CA VAL A 168 -35.93 -10.33 -27.40
C VAL A 168 -36.35 -10.50 -25.92
N VAL A 169 -37.20 -9.61 -25.45
CA VAL A 169 -37.88 -9.74 -24.17
C VAL A 169 -39.18 -10.50 -24.44
N ASP A 170 -39.28 -11.75 -24.00
CA ASP A 170 -40.50 -12.54 -24.12
C ASP A 170 -41.52 -12.04 -23.09
N GLU A 171 -42.65 -11.50 -23.55
CA GLU A 171 -43.71 -10.96 -22.69
C GLU A 171 -44.37 -12.06 -21.85
N SER A 172 -44.10 -13.34 -22.13
CA SER A 172 -44.61 -14.48 -21.34
C SER A 172 -43.95 -14.61 -19.96
N ASP A 173 -42.77 -14.01 -19.75
CA ASP A 173 -42.06 -14.02 -18.45
C ASP A 173 -42.40 -12.79 -17.59
N ALA A 174 -43.32 -11.93 -18.02
CA ALA A 174 -43.70 -10.71 -17.33
C ALA A 174 -44.67 -10.88 -16.15
N GLU A 175 -45.01 -12.12 -15.74
CA GLU A 175 -45.73 -12.39 -14.49
C GLU A 175 -44.80 -12.55 -13.27
N CYS A 176 -43.67 -11.84 -13.26
CA CYS A 176 -42.92 -11.63 -12.02
C CYS A 176 -43.66 -10.54 -11.24
N ASP A 177 -44.51 -10.93 -10.29
CA ASP A 177 -45.28 -10.03 -9.45
C ASP A 177 -44.32 -9.03 -8.74
N VAL A 178 -44.31 -7.81 -9.20
CA VAL A 178 -43.47 -6.71 -8.63
C VAL A 178 -43.66 -6.62 -7.11
N ASN A 179 -44.86 -7.00 -6.61
CA ASN A 179 -45.17 -7.03 -5.19
C ASN A 179 -44.43 -8.14 -4.44
N ASP A 180 -44.16 -9.27 -5.08
CA ASP A 180 -43.39 -10.38 -4.48
C ASP A 180 -41.90 -9.99 -4.39
N LEU A 181 -41.40 -9.27 -5.39
CA LEU A 181 -40.03 -8.75 -5.39
C LEU A 181 -39.83 -7.65 -4.32
N LEU A 182 -40.80 -6.75 -4.15
CA LEU A 182 -40.81 -5.74 -3.11
C LEU A 182 -40.89 -6.35 -1.71
N SER A 183 -41.70 -7.37 -1.50
CA SER A 183 -41.80 -8.04 -0.20
C SER A 183 -40.53 -8.80 0.17
N GLN A 184 -39.82 -9.38 -0.79
CA GLN A 184 -38.50 -10.02 -0.57
C GLN A 184 -37.42 -8.99 -0.22
N ILE A 185 -37.45 -7.81 -0.83
CA ILE A 185 -36.52 -6.70 -0.51
C ILE A 185 -36.80 -6.18 0.90
N GLU A 186 -38.06 -5.99 1.29
CA GLU A 186 -38.42 -5.54 2.63
C GLU A 186 -38.04 -6.56 3.72
N GLN A 187 -38.23 -7.86 3.47
CA GLN A 187 -37.76 -8.91 4.39
C GLN A 187 -36.24 -8.94 4.53
N ALA A 188 -35.50 -8.74 3.44
CA ALA A 188 -34.05 -8.70 3.48
C ALA A 188 -33.51 -7.45 4.19
N MET A 189 -34.25 -6.33 4.20
CA MET A 189 -33.90 -5.11 4.91
C MET A 189 -34.27 -5.14 6.40
N SER A 190 -35.26 -5.93 6.80
CA SER A 190 -35.71 -6.06 8.21
C SER A 190 -34.92 -7.12 9.00
N ALA A 191 -34.05 -7.90 8.35
CA ALA A 191 -33.21 -8.92 8.96
C ALA A 191 -31.78 -8.44 9.31
N ARG A 192 -31.58 -7.12 9.44
CA ARG A 192 -30.30 -6.53 9.89
C ARG A 192 -30.42 -5.81 11.20
#